data_0b24e3fffe4b1e2e1f88e7ef2bd39b89
#
_entry.id   0b24e3fffe4b1e2e1f88e7ef2bd39b89
#
_cell.length_a   1.000
_cell.length_b   1.000
_cell.length_c   1.000
_cell.angle_alpha   90.00
_cell.angle_beta   90.00
_cell.angle_gamma   90.00
#
_symmetry.space_group_name_H-M   'P 1'
#
loop_
_entity.id
_entity.type
_entity.pdbx_description
1 polymer ?
#
loop_
_entity_poly.entity_id
_entity_poly.type
_entity_poly.pdbx_seq_one_letter_code
_entity_poly.pdbx_strand_id
1 'polypeptide(L)'
;MKVIEIENLSFSYPDGQEALRDISLAVSAGETVAFIGPNGAGKSTLLLHLNGILKSKNGAVRVFGLPVEEKHLKEIRRRVGLVFQNPDDQLFSPTVFDDVAFGPMSMGCAEEEVRQQVRRALEQVGMSGHERRSPHHLSVGEKKRVAIATVLSMSPEVLVIDEPTSNLDPRGRWELIELLQALPLTKVIATHDLEMVQALCERAILLDGGQMVADDITGRLLSDLPLLASHGLAPPMAREKSRGSTEGL
;
A
#
# COMPACT_ATOMS: atom_id res chain seq x y z
N MET A 1 10.21 -8.84 15.27
CA MET A 1 11.38 -8.61 14.38
C MET A 1 11.01 -7.50 13.41
N LYS A 2 11.87 -6.47 13.28
CA LYS A 2 11.66 -5.39 12.30
C LYS A 2 11.90 -5.93 10.88
N VAL A 3 10.96 -5.67 9.99
CA VAL A 3 11.05 -6.08 8.58
C VAL A 3 11.29 -4.89 7.65
N ILE A 4 10.90 -3.69 8.06
CA ILE A 4 11.21 -2.42 7.40
C ILE A 4 11.79 -1.48 8.45
N GLU A 5 12.87 -0.80 8.09
CA GLU A 5 13.50 0.26 8.90
C GLU A 5 13.84 1.42 7.97
N ILE A 6 13.43 2.60 8.38
CA ILE A 6 13.68 3.86 7.67
C ILE A 6 14.31 4.81 8.67
N GLU A 7 15.47 5.41 8.31
CA GLU A 7 16.22 6.34 9.14
C GLU A 7 16.55 7.61 8.37
N ASN A 8 15.99 8.74 8.80
CA ASN A 8 16.25 10.09 8.26
C ASN A 8 16.09 10.16 6.72
N LEU A 9 15.04 9.51 6.19
CA LEU A 9 14.77 9.49 4.75
C LEU A 9 14.27 10.86 4.30
N SER A 10 15.05 11.52 3.42
CA SER A 10 14.63 12.70 2.67
C SER A 10 14.75 12.43 1.19
N PHE A 11 13.77 12.90 0.42
CA PHE A 11 13.74 12.67 -1.02
C PHE A 11 13.10 13.84 -1.77
N SER A 12 13.76 14.26 -2.86
CA SER A 12 13.23 15.22 -3.82
C SER A 12 13.24 14.61 -5.21
N TYR A 13 12.19 14.86 -5.98
CA TYR A 13 12.11 14.50 -7.39
C TYR A 13 13.11 15.33 -8.23
N PRO A 14 13.40 14.90 -9.48
CA PRO A 14 14.35 15.62 -10.35
C PRO A 14 13.95 17.07 -10.67
N ASP A 15 12.66 17.38 -10.61
CA ASP A 15 12.10 18.72 -10.81
C ASP A 15 12.29 19.67 -9.61
N GLY A 16 12.90 19.15 -8.53
CA GLY A 16 13.17 19.87 -7.28
C GLY A 16 12.05 19.81 -6.25
N GLN A 17 10.92 19.14 -6.54
CA GLN A 17 9.85 18.97 -5.55
C GLN A 17 10.32 18.05 -4.43
N GLU A 18 10.40 18.60 -3.20
CA GLU A 18 10.69 17.81 -2.00
C GLU A 18 9.44 17.03 -1.59
N ALA A 19 9.55 15.69 -1.62
CA ALA A 19 8.43 14.80 -1.37
C ALA A 19 8.49 14.10 0.01
N LEU A 20 9.69 13.92 0.56
CA LEU A 20 9.89 13.37 1.90
C LEU A 20 10.98 14.16 2.62
N ARG A 21 10.77 14.35 3.93
CA ARG A 21 11.66 15.16 4.79
C ARG A 21 11.83 14.47 6.14
N ASP A 22 13.02 13.95 6.38
CA ASP A 22 13.46 13.37 7.66
C ASP A 22 12.51 12.30 8.23
N ILE A 23 12.07 11.38 7.40
CA ILE A 23 11.18 10.28 7.80
C ILE A 23 12.00 9.20 8.51
N SER A 24 11.60 8.86 9.75
CA SER A 24 12.19 7.76 10.52
C SER A 24 11.10 6.90 11.13
N LEU A 25 11.03 5.62 10.76
CA LEU A 25 10.06 4.67 11.29
C LEU A 25 10.53 3.22 11.12
N ALA A 26 9.87 2.31 11.81
CA ALA A 26 10.07 0.87 11.60
C ALA A 26 8.73 0.13 11.58
N VAL A 27 8.66 -0.97 10.81
CA VAL A 27 7.52 -1.88 10.76
C VAL A 27 7.97 -3.27 11.18
N SER A 28 7.20 -3.90 12.05
CA SER A 28 7.44 -5.25 12.56
C SER A 28 6.78 -6.33 11.71
N ALA A 29 7.32 -7.55 11.77
CA ALA A 29 6.71 -8.70 11.09
C ALA A 29 5.28 -8.95 11.60
N GLY A 30 4.33 -9.15 10.69
CA GLY A 30 2.92 -9.39 10.96
C GLY A 30 2.11 -8.12 11.26
N GLU A 31 2.75 -6.95 11.38
CA GLU A 31 2.07 -5.68 11.64
C GLU A 31 1.31 -5.18 10.40
N THR A 32 0.13 -4.59 10.59
CA THR A 32 -0.59 -3.85 9.55
C THR A 32 -0.57 -2.37 9.89
N VAL A 33 0.17 -1.59 9.09
CA VAL A 33 0.39 -0.15 9.29
C VAL A 33 -0.23 0.64 8.15
N ALA A 34 -0.96 1.71 8.49
CA ALA A 34 -1.46 2.66 7.51
C ALA A 34 -0.60 3.93 7.47
N PHE A 35 -0.25 4.40 6.28
CA PHE A 35 0.17 5.76 6.03
C PHE A 35 -1.05 6.57 5.60
N ILE A 36 -1.49 7.49 6.45
CA ILE A 36 -2.62 8.37 6.18
C ILE A 36 -2.14 9.80 5.94
N GLY A 37 -2.94 10.61 5.27
CA GLY A 37 -2.60 12.01 4.99
C GLY A 37 -3.28 12.51 3.72
N PRO A 38 -3.25 13.82 3.47
CA PRO A 38 -3.83 14.41 2.27
C PRO A 38 -3.10 13.96 0.99
N ASN A 39 -3.68 14.28 -0.15
CA ASN A 39 -3.01 14.08 -1.43
C ASN A 39 -1.74 14.93 -1.47
N GLY A 40 -0.64 14.36 -1.96
CA GLY A 40 0.66 15.01 -1.98
C GLY A 40 1.45 14.95 -0.66
N ALA A 41 0.95 14.28 0.38
CA ALA A 41 1.64 14.12 1.68
C ALA A 41 2.93 13.29 1.61
N GLY A 42 3.24 12.64 0.49
CA GLY A 42 4.43 11.79 0.32
C GLY A 42 4.17 10.29 0.50
N LYS A 43 2.93 9.86 0.74
CA LYS A 43 2.56 8.46 1.01
C LYS A 43 3.06 7.49 -0.08
N SER A 44 2.65 7.69 -1.34
CA SER A 44 3.07 6.85 -2.48
C SER A 44 4.58 6.90 -2.69
N THR A 45 5.19 8.08 -2.53
CA THR A 45 6.65 8.24 -2.62
C THR A 45 7.35 7.37 -1.58
N LEU A 46 6.84 7.34 -0.35
CA LEU A 46 7.38 6.50 0.73
C LEU A 46 7.25 5.01 0.39
N LEU A 47 6.08 4.57 -0.12
CA LEU A 47 5.88 3.18 -0.53
C LEU A 47 6.87 2.75 -1.62
N LEU A 48 7.15 3.60 -2.60
CA LEU A 48 8.07 3.31 -3.70
C LEU A 48 9.53 3.12 -3.25
N HIS A 49 9.91 3.64 -2.08
CA HIS A 49 11.23 3.38 -1.49
C HIS A 49 11.33 1.98 -0.88
N LEU A 50 10.19 1.38 -0.46
CA LEU A 50 10.20 0.08 0.23
C LEU A 50 10.60 -1.09 -0.67
N ASN A 51 10.36 -1.00 -1.98
CA ASN A 51 10.75 -2.03 -2.96
C ASN A 51 11.83 -1.54 -3.95
N GLY A 52 12.39 -0.34 -3.72
CA GLY A 52 13.50 0.22 -4.49
C GLY A 52 13.14 0.65 -5.91
N ILE A 53 11.87 1.06 -6.15
CA ILE A 53 11.51 1.83 -7.36
C ILE A 53 12.13 3.22 -7.26
N LEU A 54 11.96 3.87 -6.11
CA LEU A 54 12.72 5.07 -5.76
C LEU A 54 13.88 4.67 -4.84
N LYS A 55 15.02 5.32 -5.01
CA LYS A 55 16.23 5.08 -4.23
C LYS A 55 16.59 6.31 -3.42
N SER A 56 16.84 6.14 -2.14
CA SER A 56 17.42 7.21 -1.32
C SER A 56 18.92 7.28 -1.59
N LYS A 57 19.46 8.51 -1.60
CA LYS A 57 20.92 8.72 -1.78
C LYS A 57 21.75 8.23 -0.60
N ASN A 58 21.14 8.03 0.57
CA ASN A 58 21.84 7.84 1.85
C ASN A 58 21.64 6.46 2.47
N GLY A 59 21.10 5.47 1.73
CA GLY A 59 20.88 4.12 2.29
C GLY A 59 19.90 4.11 3.47
N ALA A 60 19.01 5.11 3.54
CA ALA A 60 18.10 5.35 4.65
C ALA A 60 17.02 4.26 4.83
N VAL A 61 16.84 3.35 3.87
CA VAL A 61 15.81 2.31 3.92
C VAL A 61 16.46 0.94 3.96
N ARG A 62 16.06 0.13 4.93
CA ARG A 62 16.42 -1.29 5.06
C ARG A 62 15.16 -2.14 5.06
N VAL A 63 15.23 -3.26 4.36
CA VAL A 63 14.16 -4.26 4.31
C VAL A 63 14.76 -5.60 4.69
N PHE A 64 14.24 -6.22 5.75
CA PHE A 64 14.82 -7.43 6.37
C PHE A 64 16.32 -7.27 6.67
N GLY A 65 16.73 -6.08 7.12
CA GLY A 65 18.13 -5.74 7.39
C GLY A 65 18.98 -5.44 6.16
N LEU A 66 18.48 -5.68 4.94
CA LEU A 66 19.17 -5.40 3.68
C LEU A 66 18.94 -3.93 3.28
N PRO A 67 19.98 -3.13 2.99
CA PRO A 67 19.78 -1.80 2.45
C PRO A 67 19.16 -1.87 1.05
N VAL A 68 18.24 -0.94 0.76
CA VAL A 68 17.56 -0.85 -0.55
C VAL A 68 18.52 -0.24 -1.58
N GLU A 69 19.41 -1.09 -2.08
CA GLU A 69 20.44 -0.78 -3.06
C GLU A 69 20.37 -1.78 -4.21
N GLU A 70 20.93 -1.43 -5.38
CA GLU A 70 20.87 -2.23 -6.63
C GLU A 70 21.18 -3.72 -6.41
N LYS A 71 22.25 -4.01 -5.68
CA LYS A 71 22.71 -5.39 -5.43
C LYS A 71 21.72 -6.26 -4.65
N HIS A 72 20.77 -5.64 -3.91
CA HIS A 72 19.78 -6.32 -3.08
C HIS A 72 18.36 -6.27 -3.64
N LEU A 73 18.10 -5.49 -4.72
CA LEU A 73 16.75 -5.28 -5.23
C LEU A 73 16.03 -6.58 -5.62
N LYS A 74 16.74 -7.55 -6.19
CA LYS A 74 16.14 -8.83 -6.56
C LYS A 74 15.59 -9.57 -5.34
N GLU A 75 16.36 -9.62 -4.26
CA GLU A 75 15.94 -10.25 -3.00
C GLU A 75 14.81 -9.46 -2.33
N ILE A 76 14.92 -8.14 -2.27
CA ILE A 76 13.91 -7.27 -1.68
C ILE A 76 12.57 -7.40 -2.42
N ARG A 77 12.56 -7.32 -3.77
CA ARG A 77 11.35 -7.42 -4.59
C ARG A 77 10.69 -8.79 -4.55
N ARG A 78 11.45 -9.83 -4.24
CA ARG A 78 10.88 -11.15 -3.98
C ARG A 78 10.07 -11.17 -2.69
N ARG A 79 10.50 -10.45 -1.65
CA ARG A 79 9.92 -10.46 -0.30
C ARG A 79 8.91 -9.34 -0.07
N VAL A 80 9.01 -8.24 -0.82
CA VAL A 80 8.13 -7.07 -0.74
C VAL A 80 7.37 -6.91 -2.04
N GLY A 81 6.09 -7.24 -2.00
CA GLY A 81 5.19 -7.03 -3.11
C GLY A 81 4.53 -5.65 -3.05
N LEU A 82 4.55 -4.93 -4.16
CA LEU A 82 3.91 -3.62 -4.29
C LEU A 82 2.70 -3.70 -5.22
N VAL A 83 1.57 -3.20 -4.75
CA VAL A 83 0.33 -3.03 -5.52
C VAL A 83 0.09 -1.55 -5.75
N PHE A 84 0.00 -1.15 -7.01
CA PHE A 84 -0.24 0.24 -7.41
C PHE A 84 -1.69 0.66 -7.21
N GLN A 85 -1.91 1.96 -7.03
CA GLN A 85 -3.23 2.57 -6.89
C GLN A 85 -4.15 2.25 -8.07
N ASN A 86 -3.66 2.48 -9.30
CA ASN A 86 -4.37 2.15 -10.52
C ASN A 86 -3.94 0.76 -11.01
N PRO A 87 -4.85 -0.24 -11.03
CA PRO A 87 -4.50 -1.59 -11.48
C PRO A 87 -4.11 -1.65 -12.97
N ASP A 88 -4.50 -0.69 -13.80
CA ASP A 88 -4.10 -0.65 -15.21
C ASP A 88 -2.61 -0.33 -15.39
N ASP A 89 -1.94 0.23 -14.38
CA ASP A 89 -0.47 0.43 -14.38
C ASP A 89 0.29 -0.86 -14.05
N GLN A 90 -0.42 -1.92 -13.63
CA GLN A 90 0.15 -3.20 -13.22
C GLN A 90 -0.29 -4.37 -14.11
N LEU A 91 -1.49 -4.29 -14.71
CA LEU A 91 -2.06 -5.31 -15.56
C LEU A 91 -1.88 -4.93 -17.04
N PHE A 92 -0.92 -5.57 -17.70
CA PHE A 92 -0.51 -5.22 -19.06
C PHE A 92 -0.48 -6.39 -20.03
N SER A 93 -0.76 -7.61 -19.54
CA SER A 93 -0.69 -8.83 -20.34
C SER A 93 -2.03 -9.14 -21.03
N PRO A 94 -2.04 -10.00 -22.07
CA PRO A 94 -3.28 -10.37 -22.76
C PRO A 94 -4.30 -11.09 -21.88
N THR A 95 -3.82 -11.86 -20.89
CA THR A 95 -4.68 -12.64 -19.98
C THR A 95 -4.32 -12.43 -18.52
N VAL A 96 -5.29 -12.67 -17.64
CA VAL A 96 -5.10 -12.68 -16.17
C VAL A 96 -4.00 -13.68 -15.78
N PHE A 97 -3.96 -14.85 -16.42
CA PHE A 97 -2.91 -15.83 -16.17
C PHE A 97 -1.53 -15.25 -16.43
N ASP A 98 -1.33 -14.58 -17.56
CA ASP A 98 -0.03 -14.05 -17.96
C ASP A 98 0.43 -12.94 -16.99
N ASP A 99 -0.46 -12.07 -16.53
CA ASP A 99 -0.14 -11.05 -15.54
C ASP A 99 0.28 -11.67 -14.19
N VAL A 100 -0.48 -12.66 -13.71
CA VAL A 100 -0.19 -13.30 -12.41
C VAL A 100 1.06 -14.19 -12.49
N ALA A 101 1.35 -14.77 -13.66
CA ALA A 101 2.52 -15.60 -13.92
C ALA A 101 3.82 -14.78 -14.07
N PHE A 102 3.72 -13.50 -14.40
CA PHE A 102 4.88 -12.65 -14.74
C PHE A 102 5.94 -12.63 -13.62
N GLY A 103 5.50 -12.45 -12.37
CA GLY A 103 6.40 -12.43 -11.21
C GLY A 103 7.18 -13.74 -11.04
N PRO A 104 6.52 -14.89 -10.86
CA PRO A 104 7.16 -16.20 -10.73
C PRO A 104 8.06 -16.56 -11.93
N MET A 105 7.63 -16.28 -13.16
CA MET A 105 8.47 -16.49 -14.36
C MET A 105 9.74 -15.64 -14.31
N SER A 106 9.65 -14.36 -13.92
CA SER A 106 10.79 -13.47 -13.77
C SER A 106 11.76 -13.92 -12.67
N MET A 107 11.27 -14.68 -11.68
CA MET A 107 12.09 -15.30 -10.64
C MET A 107 12.77 -16.60 -11.11
N GLY A 108 12.41 -17.12 -12.28
CA GLY A 108 12.97 -18.35 -12.86
C GLY A 108 12.32 -19.62 -12.34
N CYS A 109 11.07 -19.56 -11.84
CA CYS A 109 10.31 -20.74 -11.42
C CYS A 109 10.02 -21.65 -12.62
N ALA A 110 9.97 -22.97 -12.39
CA ALA A 110 9.57 -23.94 -13.40
C ALA A 110 8.09 -23.77 -13.79
N GLU A 111 7.74 -24.11 -15.04
CA GLU A 111 6.39 -23.89 -15.57
C GLU A 111 5.28 -24.48 -14.69
N GLU A 112 5.46 -25.69 -14.18
CA GLU A 112 4.48 -26.33 -13.31
C GLU A 112 4.33 -25.59 -11.97
N GLU A 113 5.41 -25.09 -11.41
CA GLU A 113 5.41 -24.26 -10.21
C GLU A 113 4.68 -22.94 -10.46
N VAL A 114 4.93 -22.27 -11.58
CA VAL A 114 4.23 -21.06 -12.01
C VAL A 114 2.72 -21.30 -12.07
N ARG A 115 2.27 -22.41 -12.72
CA ARG A 115 0.85 -22.76 -12.79
C ARG A 115 0.21 -22.95 -11.41
N GLN A 116 0.92 -23.58 -10.49
CA GLN A 116 0.43 -23.78 -9.13
C GLN A 116 0.36 -22.47 -8.35
N GLN A 117 1.38 -21.61 -8.45
CA GLN A 117 1.41 -20.30 -7.80
C GLN A 117 0.29 -19.39 -8.31
N VAL A 118 0.09 -19.33 -9.64
CA VAL A 118 -1.02 -18.58 -10.25
C VAL A 118 -2.38 -19.05 -9.72
N ARG A 119 -2.62 -20.36 -9.72
CA ARG A 119 -3.88 -20.91 -9.22
C ARG A 119 -4.14 -20.54 -7.76
N ARG A 120 -3.14 -20.71 -6.89
CA ARG A 120 -3.24 -20.34 -5.47
C ARG A 120 -3.50 -18.86 -5.28
N ALA A 121 -2.78 -18.01 -6.00
CA ALA A 121 -2.95 -16.56 -5.90
C ALA A 121 -4.34 -16.11 -6.34
N LEU A 122 -4.86 -16.64 -7.46
CA LEU A 122 -6.22 -16.35 -7.93
C LEU A 122 -7.30 -16.88 -6.98
N GLU A 123 -7.09 -18.04 -6.38
CA GLU A 123 -7.98 -18.58 -5.35
C GLU A 123 -8.02 -17.67 -4.12
N GLN A 124 -6.86 -17.22 -3.62
CA GLN A 124 -6.76 -16.33 -2.46
C GLN A 124 -7.53 -15.01 -2.65
N VAL A 125 -7.61 -14.50 -3.88
CA VAL A 125 -8.33 -13.24 -4.16
C VAL A 125 -9.74 -13.46 -4.71
N GLY A 126 -10.23 -14.72 -4.75
CA GLY A 126 -11.59 -15.06 -5.25
C GLY A 126 -11.75 -14.89 -6.75
N MET A 127 -10.67 -15.05 -7.53
CA MET A 127 -10.65 -14.89 -8.99
C MET A 127 -10.40 -16.21 -9.75
N SER A 128 -10.64 -17.37 -9.13
CA SER A 128 -10.57 -18.67 -9.80
C SER A 128 -11.49 -18.72 -11.02
N GLY A 129 -11.03 -19.32 -12.12
CA GLY A 129 -11.78 -19.41 -13.37
C GLY A 129 -11.69 -18.18 -14.27
N HIS A 130 -10.92 -17.15 -13.88
CA HIS A 130 -10.72 -15.94 -14.68
C HIS A 130 -9.39 -15.95 -15.47
N GLU A 131 -8.61 -17.03 -15.39
CA GLU A 131 -7.25 -17.14 -15.93
C GLU A 131 -7.15 -16.73 -17.41
N ARG A 132 -8.16 -17.09 -18.22
CA ARG A 132 -8.17 -16.83 -19.67
C ARG A 132 -8.82 -15.50 -20.06
N ARG A 133 -9.37 -14.76 -19.09
CA ARG A 133 -9.98 -13.45 -19.37
C ARG A 133 -8.91 -12.41 -19.62
N SER A 134 -9.24 -11.46 -20.50
CA SER A 134 -8.43 -10.23 -20.62
C SER A 134 -8.69 -9.31 -19.42
N PRO A 135 -7.65 -8.74 -18.79
CA PRO A 135 -7.80 -7.75 -17.73
C PRO A 135 -8.67 -6.55 -18.12
N HIS A 136 -8.67 -6.18 -19.40
CA HIS A 136 -9.48 -5.05 -19.90
C HIS A 136 -11.00 -5.29 -19.79
N HIS A 137 -11.44 -6.53 -19.67
CA HIS A 137 -12.85 -6.89 -19.54
C HIS A 137 -13.29 -7.08 -18.07
N LEU A 138 -12.41 -6.78 -17.12
CA LEU A 138 -12.70 -6.89 -15.70
C LEU A 138 -13.24 -5.56 -15.16
N SER A 139 -14.14 -5.64 -14.16
CA SER A 139 -14.52 -4.50 -13.34
C SER A 139 -13.31 -3.95 -12.55
N VAL A 140 -13.41 -2.72 -12.04
CA VAL A 140 -12.33 -2.12 -11.22
C VAL A 140 -12.01 -2.98 -10.00
N GLY A 141 -13.01 -3.54 -9.32
CA GLY A 141 -12.81 -4.42 -8.17
C GLY A 141 -12.12 -5.73 -8.54
N GLU A 142 -12.51 -6.37 -9.66
CA GLU A 142 -11.82 -7.56 -10.17
C GLU A 142 -10.38 -7.26 -10.58
N LYS A 143 -10.13 -6.12 -11.25
CA LYS A 143 -8.76 -5.69 -11.58
C LYS A 143 -7.89 -5.52 -10.34
N LYS A 144 -8.39 -4.86 -9.28
CA LYS A 144 -7.66 -4.71 -8.01
C LYS A 144 -7.34 -6.06 -7.36
N ARG A 145 -8.28 -7.02 -7.37
CA ARG A 145 -8.04 -8.38 -6.88
C ARG A 145 -6.96 -9.09 -7.71
N VAL A 146 -7.02 -8.98 -9.04
CA VAL A 146 -5.99 -9.56 -9.92
C VAL A 146 -4.64 -8.88 -9.68
N ALA A 147 -4.56 -7.56 -9.53
CA ALA A 147 -3.34 -6.85 -9.19
C ALA A 147 -2.72 -7.34 -7.86
N ILE A 148 -3.54 -7.63 -6.85
CA ILE A 148 -3.07 -8.27 -5.62
C ILE A 148 -2.57 -9.70 -5.91
N ALA A 149 -3.26 -10.48 -6.76
CA ALA A 149 -2.84 -11.83 -7.12
C ALA A 149 -1.48 -11.86 -7.82
N THR A 150 -1.16 -10.87 -8.69
CA THR A 150 0.16 -10.79 -9.35
C THR A 150 1.30 -10.71 -8.35
N VAL A 151 1.04 -10.13 -7.18
CA VAL A 151 2.01 -10.00 -6.09
C VAL A 151 2.02 -11.25 -5.21
N LEU A 152 0.84 -11.76 -4.84
CA LEU A 152 0.71 -12.96 -4.00
C LEU A 152 1.31 -14.20 -4.65
N SER A 153 1.32 -14.30 -6.00
CA SER A 153 1.94 -15.39 -6.74
C SER A 153 3.43 -15.56 -6.46
N MET A 154 4.11 -14.49 -6.02
CA MET A 154 5.53 -14.52 -5.62
C MET A 154 5.73 -14.92 -4.16
N SER A 155 4.64 -15.15 -3.38
CA SER A 155 4.67 -15.47 -1.95
C SER A 155 5.47 -14.45 -1.12
N PRO A 156 5.13 -13.15 -1.17
CA PRO A 156 5.85 -12.11 -0.44
C PRO A 156 5.63 -12.25 1.08
N GLU A 157 6.53 -11.65 1.87
CA GLU A 157 6.40 -11.52 3.32
C GLU A 157 5.80 -10.18 3.74
N VAL A 158 5.93 -9.17 2.89
CA VAL A 158 5.37 -7.82 3.06
C VAL A 158 4.55 -7.45 1.84
N LEU A 159 3.32 -6.98 2.07
CA LEU A 159 2.43 -6.45 1.05
C LEU A 159 2.32 -4.93 1.23
N VAL A 160 2.79 -4.19 0.24
CA VAL A 160 2.72 -2.74 0.18
C VAL A 160 1.63 -2.35 -0.81
N ILE A 161 0.66 -1.53 -0.40
CA ILE A 161 -0.51 -1.21 -1.23
C ILE A 161 -0.78 0.29 -1.21
N ASP A 162 -0.92 0.86 -2.39
CA ASP A 162 -1.30 2.26 -2.54
C ASP A 162 -2.79 2.39 -2.87
N GLU A 163 -3.54 3.11 -2.04
CA GLU A 163 -4.97 3.43 -2.18
C GLU A 163 -5.86 2.24 -2.65
N PRO A 164 -5.88 1.10 -1.91
CA PRO A 164 -6.56 -0.12 -2.36
C PRO A 164 -8.05 0.05 -2.62
N THR A 165 -8.75 0.86 -1.82
CA THR A 165 -10.21 1.02 -1.89
C THR A 165 -10.67 2.13 -2.82
N SER A 166 -9.74 2.87 -3.44
CA SER A 166 -10.09 3.96 -4.37
C SER A 166 -10.91 3.46 -5.57
N ASN A 167 -11.93 4.22 -5.97
CA ASN A 167 -12.82 3.93 -7.10
C ASN A 167 -13.63 2.62 -6.98
N LEU A 168 -13.77 2.07 -5.77
CA LEU A 168 -14.67 0.94 -5.52
C LEU A 168 -16.03 1.44 -5.02
N ASP A 169 -17.08 0.71 -5.39
CA ASP A 169 -18.37 0.85 -4.75
C ASP A 169 -18.34 0.35 -3.28
N PRO A 170 -19.32 0.68 -2.45
CA PRO A 170 -19.30 0.29 -1.04
C PRO A 170 -19.15 -1.23 -0.81
N ARG A 171 -19.77 -2.06 -1.65
CA ARG A 171 -19.68 -3.52 -1.55
C ARG A 171 -18.28 -4.02 -1.89
N GLY A 172 -17.75 -3.62 -3.05
CA GLY A 172 -16.40 -4.01 -3.49
C GLY A 172 -15.31 -3.53 -2.54
N ARG A 173 -15.53 -2.36 -1.90
CA ARG A 173 -14.67 -1.83 -0.86
C ARG A 173 -14.58 -2.78 0.34
N TRP A 174 -15.73 -3.20 0.90
CA TRP A 174 -15.75 -4.11 2.06
C TRP A 174 -15.20 -5.49 1.71
N GLU A 175 -15.56 -6.05 0.57
CA GLU A 175 -15.02 -7.33 0.10
C GLU A 175 -13.48 -7.28 -0.04
N LEU A 176 -12.91 -6.12 -0.44
CA LEU A 176 -11.47 -5.98 -0.52
C LEU A 176 -10.81 -5.83 0.87
N ILE A 177 -11.47 -5.14 1.80
CA ILE A 177 -11.01 -5.03 3.19
C ILE A 177 -10.96 -6.43 3.84
N GLU A 178 -12.02 -7.23 3.70
CA GLU A 178 -12.08 -8.62 4.20
C GLU A 178 -10.98 -9.49 3.59
N LEU A 179 -10.76 -9.37 2.27
CA LEU A 179 -9.66 -10.06 1.60
C LEU A 179 -8.31 -9.70 2.22
N LEU A 180 -8.02 -8.41 2.37
CA LEU A 180 -6.76 -7.95 2.93
C LEU A 180 -6.60 -8.38 4.40
N GLN A 181 -7.68 -8.40 5.17
CA GLN A 181 -7.70 -8.84 6.55
C GLN A 181 -7.35 -10.33 6.68
N ALA A 182 -7.83 -11.16 5.75
CA ALA A 182 -7.58 -12.60 5.74
C ALA A 182 -6.14 -12.99 5.36
N LEU A 183 -5.37 -12.08 4.75
CA LEU A 183 -3.98 -12.37 4.35
C LEU A 183 -3.03 -12.28 5.55
N PRO A 184 -2.33 -13.38 5.92
CA PRO A 184 -1.42 -13.42 7.08
C PRO A 184 -0.03 -12.84 6.72
N LEU A 185 0.00 -11.57 6.27
CA LEU A 185 1.19 -10.86 5.81
C LEU A 185 1.41 -9.59 6.62
N THR A 186 2.64 -9.12 6.69
CA THR A 186 2.92 -7.73 7.06
C THR A 186 2.34 -6.82 5.98
N LYS A 187 1.58 -5.79 6.36
CA LYS A 187 0.97 -4.89 5.39
C LYS A 187 1.36 -3.44 5.67
N VAL A 188 1.72 -2.74 4.62
CA VAL A 188 1.93 -1.28 4.64
C VAL A 188 1.00 -0.67 3.61
N ILE A 189 0.06 0.13 4.06
CA ILE A 189 -1.04 0.63 3.24
C ILE A 189 -1.03 2.15 3.25
N ALA A 190 -0.91 2.78 2.08
CA ALA A 190 -1.14 4.21 1.94
C ALA A 190 -2.59 4.45 1.57
N THR A 191 -3.29 5.30 2.32
CA THR A 191 -4.69 5.63 2.02
C THR A 191 -5.18 6.89 2.73
N HIS A 192 -6.26 7.47 2.23
CA HIS A 192 -7.06 8.50 2.90
C HIS A 192 -8.40 7.95 3.44
N ASP A 193 -8.66 6.65 3.24
CA ASP A 193 -9.87 5.95 3.70
C ASP A 193 -9.75 5.56 5.18
N LEU A 194 -10.17 6.47 6.07
CA LEU A 194 -10.04 6.28 7.53
C LEU A 194 -10.90 5.13 8.07
N GLU A 195 -12.03 4.79 7.43
CA GLU A 195 -12.84 3.65 7.84
C GLU A 195 -12.13 2.33 7.54
N MET A 196 -11.46 2.23 6.37
CA MET A 196 -10.62 1.08 6.07
C MET A 196 -9.45 0.97 7.05
N VAL A 197 -8.80 2.10 7.37
CA VAL A 197 -7.70 2.13 8.35
C VAL A 197 -8.18 1.62 9.70
N GLN A 198 -9.35 2.07 10.17
CA GLN A 198 -9.93 1.61 11.42
C GLN A 198 -10.27 0.11 11.43
N ALA A 199 -10.73 -0.42 10.29
CA ALA A 199 -11.11 -1.83 10.17
C ALA A 199 -9.90 -2.79 10.06
N LEU A 200 -8.79 -2.33 9.47
CA LEU A 200 -7.71 -3.22 9.04
C LEU A 200 -6.38 -2.99 9.76
N CYS A 201 -6.08 -1.74 10.15
CA CYS A 201 -4.75 -1.37 10.62
C CYS A 201 -4.69 -1.18 12.14
N GLU A 202 -3.68 -1.76 12.78
CA GLU A 202 -3.45 -1.61 14.23
C GLU A 202 -2.76 -0.28 14.55
N ARG A 203 -1.94 0.22 13.62
CA ARG A 203 -1.16 1.44 13.74
C ARG A 203 -1.36 2.31 12.53
N ALA A 204 -1.43 3.62 12.74
CA ALA A 204 -1.50 4.60 11.69
C ALA A 204 -0.43 5.67 11.86
N ILE A 205 0.14 6.11 10.76
CA ILE A 205 1.16 7.15 10.68
C ILE A 205 0.61 8.26 9.81
N LEU A 206 0.44 9.44 10.40
CA LEU A 206 -0.03 10.63 9.70
C LEU A 206 1.14 11.33 9.03
N LEU A 207 1.07 11.45 7.72
CA LEU A 207 2.01 12.20 6.89
C LEU A 207 1.35 13.48 6.38
N ASP A 208 2.08 14.58 6.40
CA ASP A 208 1.69 15.82 5.73
C ASP A 208 2.92 16.61 5.30
N GLY A 209 2.89 17.22 4.10
CA GLY A 209 4.01 17.98 3.55
C GLY A 209 5.34 17.22 3.51
N GLY A 210 5.30 15.89 3.33
CA GLY A 210 6.49 15.04 3.32
C GLY A 210 7.08 14.72 4.69
N GLN A 211 6.42 15.08 5.79
CA GLN A 211 6.87 14.84 7.16
C GLN A 211 5.92 13.90 7.90
N MET A 212 6.46 13.19 8.88
CA MET A 212 5.66 12.40 9.82
C MET A 212 5.16 13.33 10.94
N VAL A 213 3.84 13.49 10.99
CA VAL A 213 3.15 14.37 11.96
C VAL A 213 2.83 13.60 13.24
N ALA A 214 2.34 12.36 13.10
CA ALA A 214 1.98 11.50 14.21
C ALA A 214 2.18 10.03 13.85
N ASP A 215 2.43 9.21 14.87
CA ASP A 215 2.61 7.76 14.78
C ASP A 215 2.03 7.14 16.05
N ASP A 216 0.88 6.49 15.95
CA ASP A 216 0.19 5.93 17.13
C ASP A 216 -0.70 4.73 16.72
N ILE A 217 -1.24 4.04 17.73
CA ILE A 217 -2.30 3.05 17.51
C ILE A 217 -3.50 3.72 16.81
N THR A 218 -4.06 3.03 15.84
CA THR A 218 -5.13 3.55 14.97
C THR A 218 -6.28 4.19 15.75
N GLY A 219 -6.79 3.51 16.77
CA GLY A 219 -7.94 4.02 17.54
C GLY A 219 -7.66 5.35 18.24
N ARG A 220 -6.41 5.58 18.72
CA ARG A 220 -6.03 6.84 19.36
C ARG A 220 -5.88 7.95 18.34
N LEU A 221 -5.14 7.68 17.26
CA LEU A 221 -4.89 8.68 16.21
C LEU A 221 -6.20 9.13 15.54
N LEU A 222 -7.11 8.20 15.21
CA LEU A 222 -8.37 8.52 14.56
C LEU A 222 -9.38 9.21 15.52
N SER A 223 -9.18 9.14 16.82
CA SER A 223 -9.98 9.85 17.81
C SER A 223 -9.55 11.32 17.99
N ASP A 224 -8.36 11.70 17.53
CA ASP A 224 -7.88 13.09 17.56
C ASP A 224 -8.43 13.89 16.37
N LEU A 225 -9.73 14.22 16.47
CA LEU A 225 -10.43 14.99 15.42
C LEU A 225 -9.79 16.36 15.14
N PRO A 226 -9.31 17.13 16.14
CA PRO A 226 -8.58 18.36 15.87
C PRO A 226 -7.32 18.17 15.03
N LEU A 227 -6.52 17.14 15.34
CA LEU A 227 -5.33 16.79 14.57
C LEU A 227 -5.71 16.43 13.13
N LEU A 228 -6.66 15.52 12.93
CA LEU A 228 -7.11 15.11 11.60
C LEU A 228 -7.67 16.31 10.80
N ALA A 229 -8.43 17.20 11.45
CA ALA A 229 -8.98 18.38 10.82
C ALA A 229 -7.92 19.36 10.34
N SER A 230 -6.86 19.60 11.16
CA SER A 230 -5.75 20.49 10.80
C SER A 230 -4.96 19.99 9.57
N HIS A 231 -4.97 18.67 9.31
CA HIS A 231 -4.32 18.02 8.18
C HIS A 231 -5.30 17.58 7.07
N GLY A 232 -6.54 18.11 7.06
CA GLY A 232 -7.50 17.91 5.98
C GLY A 232 -8.15 16.52 5.91
N LEU A 233 -8.02 15.70 6.97
CA LEU A 233 -8.56 14.33 7.05
C LEU A 233 -9.86 14.24 7.85
N ALA A 234 -10.35 15.33 8.46
CA ALA A 234 -11.57 15.26 9.25
C ALA A 234 -12.79 14.93 8.37
N PRO A 235 -13.69 14.07 8.84
CA PRO A 235 -14.94 13.80 8.14
C PRO A 235 -15.80 15.09 8.03
N PRO A 236 -16.62 15.24 6.98
CA PRO A 236 -17.42 16.44 6.72
C PRO A 236 -18.27 16.91 7.92
N MET A 237 -18.78 16.00 8.75
CA MET A 237 -19.57 16.30 9.94
C MET A 237 -18.81 17.04 11.05
N ALA A 238 -17.48 16.93 11.11
CA ALA A 238 -16.67 17.68 12.07
C ALA A 238 -16.44 19.14 11.63
N ARG A 239 -16.59 19.46 10.35
CA ARG A 239 -16.45 20.83 9.83
C ARG A 239 -17.67 21.72 10.10
N GLU A 240 -18.88 21.15 10.23
CA GLU A 240 -20.09 21.94 10.51
C GLU A 240 -20.13 22.45 11.95
N LYS A 241 -19.57 21.76 12.93
CA LYS A 241 -19.54 22.21 14.32
C LYS A 241 -18.60 23.38 14.62
N SER A 242 -17.62 23.65 13.76
CA SER A 242 -16.68 24.76 13.93
C SER A 242 -17.14 26.09 13.29
N ARG A 243 -18.21 26.08 12.46
CA ARG A 243 -18.75 27.29 11.83
C ARG A 243 -19.97 27.91 12.54
N GLY A 244 -20.45 27.29 13.61
CA GLY A 244 -21.68 27.70 14.32
C GLY A 244 -21.48 28.55 15.56
N SER A 245 -20.32 29.16 15.84
CA SER A 245 -20.07 29.92 17.06
C SER A 245 -19.55 31.33 16.85
N THR A 246 -19.92 32.01 15.76
CA THR A 246 -19.65 33.44 15.63
C THR A 246 -20.75 34.12 14.81
N GLU A 247 -21.95 34.17 15.38
CA GLU A 247 -22.90 35.24 15.07
C GLU A 247 -23.92 35.32 16.22
N GLY A 248 -23.77 36.35 17.02
CA GLY A 248 -24.77 36.69 18.05
C GLY A 248 -24.19 37.45 19.23
N LEU A 249 -23.82 38.74 19.00
CA LEU A 249 -24.16 39.89 19.90
C LEU A 249 -23.64 41.17 19.28
#